data_b11bf0ae12a1eb7f28aa8757c25531f6
#
_entry.id   b11bf0ae12a1eb7f28aa8757c25531f6
#
_cell.length_a   1.000
_cell.length_b   1.000
_cell.length_c   1.000
_cell.angle_alpha   90.00
_cell.angle_beta   90.00
_cell.angle_gamma   90.00
#
_symmetry.space_group_name_H-M   'P 1'
#
loop_
_entity.id
_entity.type
_entity.pdbx_description
1 polymer ?
#
loop_
_entity_poly.entity_id
_entity_poly.type
_entity_poly.pdbx_seq_one_letter_code
_entity_poly.pdbx_strand_id
1 'polypeptide(L)'
;MKQNITTPALQNIKITDPLFGHYADVVAEKLLPYQWEVLNDRIPGVEKSHSVENLRIAAGESSAQRQGAVFCDTDAYKWLEAVAYCLASGRGKQYEQTADELIDLIAKAQEPDGYLDTYYTL
;
A
#
# COMPACT_ATOMS: atom_id res chain seq x y z
N MET A 1 -35.13 -19.05 8.84
CA MET A 1 -33.75 -19.19 9.39
C MET A 1 -32.83 -18.26 8.64
N LYS A 2 -32.24 -17.23 9.27
CA LYS A 2 -31.14 -16.45 8.66
C LYS A 2 -29.88 -17.32 8.72
N GLN A 3 -29.40 -17.80 7.58
CA GLN A 3 -28.08 -18.41 7.52
C GLN A 3 -27.06 -17.31 7.79
N ASN A 4 -26.33 -17.41 8.89
CA ASN A 4 -25.13 -16.59 9.12
C ASN A 4 -24.03 -17.09 8.17
N ILE A 5 -23.87 -16.42 7.04
CA ILE A 5 -22.77 -16.67 6.13
C ILE A 5 -21.54 -15.97 6.76
N THR A 6 -20.60 -16.75 7.25
CA THR A 6 -19.31 -16.27 7.72
C THR A 6 -18.28 -16.39 6.60
N THR A 7 -17.61 -15.29 6.27
CA THR A 7 -16.50 -15.32 5.32
C THR A 7 -15.31 -16.04 5.97
N PRO A 8 -14.69 -17.05 5.32
CA PRO A 8 -13.50 -17.70 5.87
C PRO A 8 -12.33 -16.68 5.97
N ALA A 9 -11.49 -16.84 6.98
CA ALA A 9 -10.29 -16.03 7.08
C ALA A 9 -9.33 -16.32 5.90
N LEU A 10 -8.69 -15.30 5.34
CA LEU A 10 -7.85 -15.42 4.14
C LEU A 10 -6.72 -16.46 4.30
N GLN A 11 -6.12 -16.55 5.49
CA GLN A 11 -5.09 -17.56 5.78
C GLN A 11 -5.57 -19.00 5.67
N ASN A 12 -6.88 -19.23 5.66
CA ASN A 12 -7.50 -20.55 5.50
C ASN A 12 -7.87 -20.84 4.04
N ILE A 13 -7.63 -19.91 3.12
CA ILE A 13 -7.90 -20.05 1.69
C ILE A 13 -6.58 -20.34 0.97
N LYS A 14 -6.54 -21.42 0.20
CA LYS A 14 -5.39 -21.79 -0.63
C LYS A 14 -5.80 -21.78 -2.11
N ILE A 15 -5.01 -21.06 -2.90
CA ILE A 15 -5.11 -21.12 -4.36
C ILE A 15 -4.37 -22.39 -4.80
N THR A 16 -5.11 -23.36 -5.35
CA THR A 16 -4.54 -24.62 -5.84
C THR A 16 -4.45 -24.68 -7.36
N ASP A 17 -5.07 -23.74 -8.06
CA ASP A 17 -5.00 -23.63 -9.50
C ASP A 17 -3.62 -23.07 -9.92
N PRO A 18 -2.91 -23.74 -10.88
CA PRO A 18 -1.56 -23.32 -11.28
C PRO A 18 -1.51 -21.92 -11.91
N LEU A 19 -2.54 -21.52 -12.68
CA LEU A 19 -2.58 -20.21 -13.33
C LEU A 19 -2.72 -19.09 -12.31
N PHE A 20 -3.70 -19.17 -11.40
CA PHE A 20 -3.91 -18.17 -10.38
C PHE A 20 -2.80 -18.19 -9.33
N GLY A 21 -2.21 -19.36 -9.03
CA GLY A 21 -1.02 -19.47 -8.20
C GLY A 21 0.16 -18.69 -8.80
N HIS A 22 0.40 -18.87 -10.10
CA HIS A 22 1.44 -18.11 -10.82
C HIS A 22 1.20 -16.60 -10.77
N TYR A 23 -0.04 -16.13 -11.00
CA TYR A 23 -0.34 -14.69 -10.90
C TYR A 23 -0.12 -14.14 -9.48
N ALA A 24 -0.48 -14.90 -8.45
CA ALA A 24 -0.22 -14.50 -7.07
C ALA A 24 1.29 -14.36 -6.77
N ASP A 25 2.11 -15.26 -7.34
CA ASP A 25 3.58 -15.18 -7.23
C ASP A 25 4.14 -13.98 -8.01
N VAL A 26 3.65 -13.71 -9.23
CA VAL A 26 4.04 -12.52 -10.01
C VAL A 26 3.69 -11.23 -9.28
N VAL A 27 2.52 -11.15 -8.65
CA VAL A 27 2.14 -9.98 -7.83
C VAL A 27 3.14 -9.79 -6.69
N ALA A 28 3.41 -10.83 -5.90
CA ALA A 28 4.29 -10.73 -4.76
C ALA A 28 5.76 -10.45 -5.13
N GLU A 29 6.26 -11.06 -6.23
CA GLU A 29 7.70 -11.04 -6.56
C GLU A 29 8.10 -9.95 -7.55
N LYS A 30 7.16 -9.45 -8.36
CA LYS A 30 7.45 -8.50 -9.44
C LYS A 30 6.66 -7.22 -9.33
N LEU A 31 5.34 -7.31 -9.10
CA LEU A 31 4.48 -6.13 -9.13
C LEU A 31 4.65 -5.27 -7.87
N LEU A 32 4.62 -5.86 -6.69
CA LEU A 32 4.77 -5.13 -5.44
C LEU A 32 6.11 -4.36 -5.34
N PRO A 33 7.30 -4.96 -5.62
CA PRO A 33 8.54 -4.21 -5.59
C PRO A 33 8.59 -3.10 -6.63
N TYR A 34 8.12 -3.35 -7.85
CA TYR A 34 8.07 -2.32 -8.88
C TYR A 34 7.17 -1.15 -8.49
N GLN A 35 5.96 -1.43 -7.99
CA GLN A 35 5.03 -0.40 -7.54
C GLN A 35 5.58 0.41 -6.36
N TRP A 36 6.29 -0.24 -5.42
CA TRP A 36 6.93 0.47 -4.32
C TRP A 36 7.95 1.51 -4.80
N GLU A 37 8.75 1.16 -5.82
CA GLU A 37 9.69 2.10 -6.41
C GLU A 37 8.98 3.24 -7.16
N VAL A 38 7.85 2.97 -7.85
CA VAL A 38 7.01 4.00 -8.48
C VAL A 38 6.42 4.94 -7.43
N LEU A 39 5.86 4.43 -6.33
CA LEU A 39 5.27 5.24 -5.25
C LEU A 39 6.30 6.15 -4.55
N ASN A 40 7.58 5.77 -4.60
CA ASN A 40 8.70 6.55 -4.09
C ASN A 40 9.41 7.39 -5.16
N ASP A 41 8.84 7.52 -6.37
CA ASP A 41 9.36 8.32 -7.49
C ASP A 41 10.77 7.92 -7.97
N ARG A 42 11.16 6.63 -7.80
CA ARG A 42 12.51 6.13 -8.07
C ARG A 42 12.70 5.51 -9.45
N ILE A 43 11.65 5.36 -10.25
CA ILE A 43 11.74 4.76 -11.58
C ILE A 43 12.00 5.85 -12.65
N PRO A 44 13.16 5.87 -13.32
CA PRO A 44 13.44 6.83 -14.37
C PRO A 44 12.46 6.71 -15.55
N GLY A 45 11.96 7.84 -16.04
CA GLY A 45 11.08 7.90 -17.21
C GLY A 45 9.61 7.53 -16.94
N VAL A 46 9.25 7.20 -15.71
CA VAL A 46 7.87 7.02 -15.27
C VAL A 46 7.36 8.32 -14.65
N GLU A 47 6.09 8.65 -14.88
CA GLU A 47 5.44 9.78 -14.24
C GLU A 47 5.50 9.62 -12.72
N LYS A 48 5.81 10.71 -12.02
CA LYS A 48 5.97 10.69 -10.58
C LYS A 48 4.63 10.54 -9.87
N SER A 49 4.57 9.60 -8.93
CA SER A 49 3.41 9.36 -8.08
C SER A 49 3.23 10.43 -7.00
N HIS A 50 4.32 10.90 -6.41
CA HIS A 50 4.37 11.76 -5.23
C HIS A 50 3.70 11.20 -3.97
N SER A 51 3.14 9.99 -4.03
CA SER A 51 2.29 9.42 -2.99
C SER A 51 3.00 9.34 -1.63
N VAL A 52 4.16 8.66 -1.57
CA VAL A 52 4.90 8.50 -0.31
C VAL A 52 5.54 9.83 0.14
N GLU A 53 6.01 10.66 -0.80
CA GLU A 53 6.59 11.96 -0.46
C GLU A 53 5.55 12.92 0.15
N ASN A 54 4.32 12.96 -0.38
CA ASN A 54 3.24 13.76 0.20
C ASN A 54 2.91 13.32 1.65
N LEU A 55 2.91 12.03 1.93
CA LEU A 55 2.75 11.51 3.29
C LEU A 55 3.91 11.96 4.21
N ARG A 56 5.16 11.96 3.72
CA ARG A 56 6.31 12.48 4.49
C ARG A 56 6.21 13.96 4.78
N ILE A 57 5.70 14.75 3.84
CA ILE A 57 5.46 16.18 4.05
C ILE A 57 4.41 16.36 5.15
N ALA A 58 3.28 15.65 5.07
CA ALA A 58 2.22 15.73 6.08
C ALA A 58 2.70 15.25 7.47
N ALA A 59 3.57 14.24 7.52
CA ALA A 59 4.19 13.76 8.75
C ALA A 59 5.28 14.69 9.32
N GLY A 60 5.64 15.79 8.62
CA GLY A 60 6.72 16.68 9.02
C GLY A 60 8.13 16.11 8.81
N GLU A 61 8.27 15.03 8.05
CA GLU A 61 9.55 14.39 7.74
C GLU A 61 10.23 14.96 6.47
N SER A 62 9.52 15.81 5.70
CA SER A 62 10.03 16.47 4.51
C SER A 62 9.57 17.93 4.48
N SER A 63 10.43 18.82 3.98
CA SER A 63 10.13 20.23 3.75
C SER A 63 9.79 20.57 2.29
N ALA A 64 9.61 19.56 1.45
CA ALA A 64 9.20 19.73 0.07
C ALA A 64 7.77 20.30 -0.03
N GLN A 65 7.37 20.73 -1.22
CA GLN A 65 6.00 21.15 -1.48
C GLN A 65 5.20 19.95 -2.00
N ARG A 66 3.97 19.79 -1.53
CA ARG A 66 3.03 18.80 -2.01
C ARG A 66 2.82 18.92 -3.52
N GLN A 67 2.78 17.79 -4.23
CA GLN A 67 2.60 17.71 -5.67
C GLN A 67 1.61 16.60 -6.06
N GLY A 68 1.18 16.63 -7.31
CA GLY A 68 0.33 15.59 -7.89
C GLY A 68 -1.17 15.78 -7.63
N ALA A 69 -1.95 14.80 -8.02
CA ALA A 69 -3.41 14.82 -7.98
C ALA A 69 -3.97 14.65 -6.57
N VAL A 70 -5.25 14.98 -6.38
CA VAL A 70 -5.96 14.85 -5.10
C VAL A 70 -5.96 13.41 -4.56
N PHE A 71 -5.93 12.41 -5.42
CA PHE A 71 -6.03 11.00 -5.06
C PHE A 71 -4.67 10.27 -4.90
N CYS A 72 -3.53 10.98 -4.96
CA CYS A 72 -2.20 10.34 -4.90
C CYS A 72 -2.00 9.46 -3.67
N ASP A 73 -2.53 9.85 -2.51
CA ASP A 73 -2.39 9.10 -1.26
C ASP A 73 -2.97 7.69 -1.36
N THR A 74 -4.07 7.54 -2.11
CA THR A 74 -4.78 6.25 -2.23
C THR A 74 -3.93 5.15 -2.86
N ASP A 75 -2.92 5.50 -3.63
CA ASP A 75 -2.05 4.51 -4.28
C ASP A 75 -1.11 3.83 -3.26
N ALA A 76 -0.64 4.58 -2.24
CA ALA A 76 0.07 3.99 -1.11
C ALA A 76 -0.83 3.04 -0.30
N TYR A 77 -2.09 3.40 -0.07
CA TYR A 77 -3.04 2.56 0.66
C TYR A 77 -3.37 1.27 -0.08
N LYS A 78 -3.56 1.33 -1.40
CA LYS A 78 -3.77 0.14 -2.25
C LYS A 78 -2.56 -0.79 -2.26
N TRP A 79 -1.35 -0.22 -2.30
CA TRP A 79 -0.13 -1.01 -2.19
C TRP A 79 -0.06 -1.74 -0.85
N LEU A 80 -0.35 -1.05 0.25
CA LEU A 80 -0.38 -1.62 1.59
C LEU A 80 -1.40 -2.75 1.71
N GLU A 81 -2.61 -2.55 1.16
CA GLU A 81 -3.64 -3.59 1.08
C GLU A 81 -3.15 -4.83 0.29
N ALA A 82 -2.50 -4.62 -0.85
CA ALA A 82 -1.96 -5.72 -1.65
C ALA A 82 -0.85 -6.50 -0.91
N VAL A 83 0.03 -5.81 -0.18
CA VAL A 83 1.02 -6.46 0.71
C VAL A 83 0.32 -7.28 1.79
N ALA A 84 -0.72 -6.74 2.44
CA ALA A 84 -1.47 -7.45 3.47
C ALA A 84 -2.11 -8.75 2.94
N TYR A 85 -2.69 -8.72 1.73
CA TYR A 85 -3.21 -9.93 1.08
C TYR A 85 -2.11 -10.94 0.74
N CYS A 86 -0.94 -10.48 0.28
CA CYS A 86 0.19 -11.35 0.02
C CYS A 86 0.66 -12.04 1.32
N LEU A 87 0.83 -11.28 2.40
CA LEU A 87 1.23 -11.81 3.72
C LEU A 87 0.21 -12.84 4.25
N ALA A 88 -1.09 -12.53 4.16
CA ALA A 88 -2.16 -13.43 4.58
C ALA A 88 -2.17 -14.75 3.79
N SER A 89 -1.68 -14.74 2.55
CA SER A 89 -1.54 -15.93 1.70
C SER A 89 -0.18 -16.64 1.83
N GLY A 90 0.67 -16.19 2.75
CA GLY A 90 2.03 -16.73 2.96
C GLY A 90 3.08 -16.26 1.96
N ARG A 91 2.81 -15.16 1.23
CA ARG A 91 3.71 -14.54 0.24
C ARG A 91 4.19 -13.17 0.74
N GLY A 92 5.21 -12.62 0.10
CA GLY A 92 5.60 -11.21 0.31
C GLY A 92 6.21 -10.88 1.67
N LYS A 93 6.71 -11.87 2.43
CA LYS A 93 7.26 -11.65 3.78
C LYS A 93 8.38 -10.60 3.82
N GLN A 94 9.12 -10.42 2.73
CA GLN A 94 10.15 -9.41 2.61
C GLN A 94 9.62 -7.96 2.67
N TYR A 95 8.31 -7.74 2.53
CA TYR A 95 7.67 -6.42 2.59
C TYR A 95 7.03 -6.11 3.95
N GLU A 96 7.07 -7.01 4.91
CA GLU A 96 6.45 -6.84 6.22
C GLU A 96 6.98 -5.57 6.91
N GLN A 97 8.30 -5.41 6.98
CA GLN A 97 8.91 -4.22 7.55
C GLN A 97 8.54 -2.94 6.78
N THR A 98 8.57 -2.97 5.44
CA THR A 98 8.21 -1.81 4.61
C THR A 98 6.75 -1.41 4.80
N ALA A 99 5.85 -2.40 4.99
CA ALA A 99 4.46 -2.15 5.28
C ALA A 99 4.28 -1.49 6.66
N ASP A 100 4.98 -1.97 7.68
CA ASP A 100 4.96 -1.38 9.02
C ASP A 100 5.48 0.07 9.00
N GLU A 101 6.60 0.33 8.30
CA GLU A 101 7.15 1.68 8.12
C GLU A 101 6.15 2.62 7.41
N LEU A 102 5.41 2.13 6.42
CA LEU A 102 4.37 2.90 5.74
C LEU A 102 3.16 3.15 6.65
N ILE A 103 2.76 2.19 7.47
CA ILE A 103 1.70 2.35 8.48
C ILE A 103 2.11 3.44 9.49
N ASP A 104 3.33 3.41 9.98
CA ASP A 104 3.84 4.41 10.91
C ASP A 104 3.88 5.82 10.28
N LEU A 105 4.26 5.90 9.00
CA LEU A 105 4.25 7.16 8.25
C LEU A 105 2.82 7.70 8.09
N ILE A 106 1.86 6.85 7.72
CA ILE A 106 0.44 7.21 7.61
C ILE A 106 -0.10 7.70 8.95
N ALA A 107 0.23 7.01 10.04
CA ALA A 107 -0.20 7.40 11.39
C ALA A 107 0.35 8.78 11.81
N LYS A 108 1.58 9.13 11.40
CA LYS A 108 2.15 10.46 11.65
C LYS A 108 1.55 11.54 10.76
N ALA A 109 1.16 11.19 9.53
CA ALA A 109 0.53 12.12 8.58
C ALA A 109 -0.93 12.42 8.91
N GLN A 110 -1.58 11.61 9.75
CA GLN A 110 -2.98 11.78 10.14
C GLN A 110 -3.14 12.97 11.08
N GLU A 111 -4.14 13.82 10.82
CA GLU A 111 -4.50 14.94 11.68
C GLU A 111 -5.00 14.50 13.05
N PRO A 112 -4.92 15.35 14.09
CA PRO A 112 -5.36 15.01 15.46
C PRO A 112 -6.84 14.63 15.58
N ASP A 113 -7.69 15.07 14.66
CA ASP A 113 -9.11 14.72 14.59
C ASP A 113 -9.38 13.40 13.83
N GLY A 114 -8.31 12.78 13.29
CA GLY A 114 -8.38 11.54 12.52
C GLY A 114 -8.49 11.75 11.01
N TYR A 115 -8.54 13.00 10.51
CA TYR A 115 -8.59 13.26 9.07
C TYR A 115 -7.25 12.86 8.40
N LEU A 116 -7.34 12.33 7.19
CA LEU A 116 -6.18 11.86 6.43
C LEU A 116 -6.40 12.07 4.93
N ASP A 117 -5.86 13.15 4.39
CA ASP A 117 -5.80 13.45 2.97
C ASP A 117 -4.80 14.59 2.77
N THR A 118 -3.63 14.29 2.19
CA THR A 118 -2.53 15.27 2.06
C THR A 118 -2.87 16.44 1.13
N TYR A 119 -3.84 16.28 0.22
CA TYR A 119 -4.24 17.35 -0.68
C TYR A 119 -4.96 18.49 0.04
N TYR A 120 -5.73 18.17 1.06
CA TYR A 120 -6.54 19.17 1.79
C TYR A 120 -5.88 19.65 3.08
N THR A 121 -4.86 18.94 3.59
CA THR A 121 -4.15 19.30 4.82
C THR A 121 -2.86 20.09 4.58
N LEU A 122 -2.30 20.05 3.38
CA LEU A 122 -1.09 20.76 2.96
C LEU A 122 -1.40 21.85 1.96
#